data_dd07f2c14012e2ad6d0f0a8009723761
#
_entry.id   dd07f2c14012e2ad6d0f0a8009723761
#
_cell.length_a   1.000
_cell.length_b   1.000
_cell.length_c   1.000
_cell.angle_alpha   90.00
_cell.angle_beta   90.00
_cell.angle_gamma   90.00
#
_symmetry.space_group_name_H-M   'P 1'
#
loop_
_entity.id
_entity.type
_entity.pdbx_description
1 polymer ?
#
loop_
_entity_poly.entity_id
_entity_poly.type
_entity_poly.pdbx_seq_one_letter_code
_entity_poly.pdbx_strand_id
1 'polypeptide(L)'
;MRLVAVSIVKNEADIIEPFVRHTLARVDHHFIFDHDSTDGTRQILHALQAEGLALTLFTDDALGNLQQIRSNYLTKLAADTQQADWIFPLDADEILIGPNRADLEKILSGLAADRPASLPLLNYCPTEADDPTQTNPVLRLRYCQSQASRTKKIIIPRAIALNPAVSAGKGSHALYRENQALPDQPMPEAFHLAHLALRSPQHQILRVVLAELQKLSRGRSHAGLDEHYRLGFQLLAEDPALFFATIYQPIHTLRLRPIVYQGTPPRYDQLAQGWGRLARALLPFLDKLATSHGRLLDLSADAKNESADGAPVISELPAKDVPFQHFADSKEAFTGFDPVDGWGPLEGPVPEAFLPPFHWGYAPATQLSVSADQAQSVQLIADALTFSANQTVRIELNGTPVCSHSFGRINQKERLTALLNLRAGSNQLTFHYTQALITPQDPRQLAVIFLGLRLLAPIA
;
A
#
# COMPACT_ATOMS: atom_id res chain seq x y z
N MET A 1 27.07 13.99 17.61
CA MET A 1 26.39 13.87 16.29
C MET A 1 24.96 14.41 16.45
N ARG A 2 24.52 15.26 15.52
CA ARG A 2 23.15 15.82 15.51
C ARG A 2 22.26 15.00 14.58
N LEU A 3 21.26 14.32 15.13
CA LEU A 3 20.30 13.50 14.38
C LEU A 3 18.93 14.17 14.39
N VAL A 4 18.29 14.27 13.22
CA VAL A 4 16.99 14.93 13.08
C VAL A 4 16.03 14.04 12.30
N ALA A 5 14.82 13.86 12.79
CA ALA A 5 13.77 13.19 12.07
C ALA A 5 12.90 14.21 11.32
N VAL A 6 12.36 13.80 10.15
CA VAL A 6 11.38 14.56 9.39
C VAL A 6 10.22 13.64 9.00
N SER A 7 8.99 14.10 9.18
CA SER A 7 7.79 13.29 8.93
C SER A 7 6.69 14.11 8.30
N ILE A 8 5.92 13.47 7.41
CA ILE A 8 4.66 14.01 6.87
C ILE A 8 3.55 13.11 7.39
N VAL A 9 2.60 13.68 8.12
CA VAL A 9 1.55 12.90 8.78
C VAL A 9 0.16 13.37 8.36
N LYS A 10 -0.79 12.45 8.32
CA LYS A 10 -2.21 12.75 8.10
C LYS A 10 -3.10 11.70 8.75
N ASN A 11 -3.88 12.14 9.75
CA ASN A 11 -4.85 11.29 10.45
C ASN A 11 -4.21 10.02 11.08
N GLU A 12 -3.19 10.23 11.89
CA GLU A 12 -2.37 9.23 12.56
C GLU A 12 -2.57 9.21 14.10
N ALA A 13 -3.74 9.69 14.60
CA ALA A 13 -3.98 9.87 16.02
C ALA A 13 -3.71 8.63 16.88
N ASP A 14 -3.92 7.42 16.32
CA ASP A 14 -3.71 6.15 17.03
C ASP A 14 -2.26 5.75 17.22
N ILE A 15 -1.31 6.41 16.55
CA ILE A 15 0.12 6.06 16.62
C ILE A 15 1.03 7.27 16.80
N ILE A 16 0.55 8.48 16.54
CA ILE A 16 1.42 9.66 16.47
C ILE A 16 2.17 9.94 17.79
N GLU A 17 1.51 9.76 18.94
CA GLU A 17 2.16 9.99 20.22
C GLU A 17 3.28 8.96 20.49
N PRO A 18 3.04 7.63 20.44
CA PRO A 18 4.11 6.66 20.64
C PRO A 18 5.21 6.77 19.57
N PHE A 19 4.88 7.11 18.33
CA PHE A 19 5.86 7.35 17.27
C PHE A 19 6.80 8.51 17.63
N VAL A 20 6.26 9.68 18.02
CA VAL A 20 7.04 10.88 18.35
C VAL A 20 7.93 10.63 19.56
N ARG A 21 7.36 10.07 20.64
CA ARG A 21 8.12 9.80 21.88
C ARG A 21 9.25 8.80 21.66
N HIS A 22 8.98 7.74 20.90
CA HIS A 22 9.99 6.74 20.57
C HIS A 22 11.09 7.29 19.66
N THR A 23 10.73 8.10 18.68
CA THR A 23 11.68 8.73 17.76
C THR A 23 12.60 9.69 18.51
N LEU A 24 12.06 10.55 19.37
CA LEU A 24 12.83 11.52 20.17
C LEU A 24 13.74 10.87 21.23
N ALA A 25 13.52 9.61 21.58
CA ALA A 25 14.49 8.86 22.38
C ALA A 25 15.79 8.55 21.60
N ARG A 26 15.81 8.76 20.28
CA ARG A 26 16.93 8.43 19.38
C ARG A 26 17.46 9.61 18.57
N VAL A 27 16.67 10.66 18.38
CA VAL A 27 17.06 11.85 17.63
C VAL A 27 16.96 13.11 18.48
N ASP A 28 17.65 14.18 18.08
CA ASP A 28 17.72 15.43 18.84
C ASP A 28 16.54 16.36 18.58
N HIS A 29 15.90 16.20 17.41
CA HIS A 29 14.80 17.06 17.00
C HIS A 29 13.93 16.34 15.97
N HIS A 30 12.63 16.68 15.94
CA HIS A 30 11.68 16.11 14.98
C HIS A 30 10.87 17.22 14.30
N PHE A 31 11.04 17.36 12.98
CA PHE A 31 10.20 18.20 12.16
C PHE A 31 9.00 17.41 11.65
N ILE A 32 7.80 17.85 11.96
CA ILE A 32 6.57 17.18 11.54
C ILE A 32 5.71 18.13 10.72
N PHE A 33 5.32 17.68 9.55
CA PHE A 33 4.37 18.35 8.69
C PHE A 33 3.00 17.67 8.82
N ASP A 34 2.06 18.31 9.47
CA ASP A 34 0.68 17.84 9.58
C ASP A 34 -0.10 18.26 8.32
N HIS A 35 -0.42 17.29 7.50
CA HIS A 35 -1.17 17.50 6.26
C HIS A 35 -2.68 17.57 6.53
N ASP A 36 -3.12 18.60 7.25
CA ASP A 36 -4.52 18.89 7.54
C ASP A 36 -5.25 17.71 8.21
N SER A 37 -4.68 17.19 9.31
CA SER A 37 -5.31 16.13 10.09
C SER A 37 -6.52 16.62 10.86
N THR A 38 -7.56 15.80 10.91
CA THR A 38 -8.86 16.11 11.53
C THR A 38 -9.31 15.09 12.59
N ASP A 39 -8.56 13.98 12.75
CA ASP A 39 -8.90 12.85 13.62
C ASP A 39 -8.45 13.00 15.09
N GLY A 40 -7.71 14.07 15.43
CA GLY A 40 -7.07 14.28 16.73
C GLY A 40 -5.54 14.33 16.67
N THR A 41 -4.92 13.98 15.54
CA THR A 41 -3.46 14.00 15.37
C THR A 41 -2.86 15.36 15.70
N ARG A 42 -3.42 16.45 15.17
CA ARG A 42 -2.96 17.83 15.39
C ARG A 42 -2.99 18.22 16.85
N GLN A 43 -4.08 17.89 17.56
CA GLN A 43 -4.24 18.16 18.99
C GLN A 43 -3.17 17.43 19.81
N ILE A 44 -2.90 16.17 19.48
CA ILE A 44 -1.84 15.38 20.13
C ILE A 44 -0.47 16.02 19.90
N LEU A 45 -0.15 16.40 18.65
CA LEU A 45 1.13 17.03 18.30
C LEU A 45 1.34 18.34 19.07
N HIS A 46 0.31 19.21 19.15
CA HIS A 46 0.40 20.44 19.95
C HIS A 46 0.57 20.16 21.45
N ALA A 47 -0.12 19.14 21.99
CA ALA A 47 0.07 18.74 23.37
C ALA A 47 1.51 18.25 23.66
N LEU A 48 2.09 17.45 22.76
CA LEU A 48 3.48 16.99 22.85
C LEU A 48 4.48 18.16 22.76
N GLN A 49 4.21 19.15 21.91
CA GLN A 49 5.02 20.37 21.83
C GLN A 49 4.91 21.19 23.12
N ALA A 50 3.72 21.30 23.71
CA ALA A 50 3.48 21.99 24.97
C ALA A 50 4.15 21.29 26.16
N GLU A 51 4.36 19.98 26.12
CA GLU A 51 5.18 19.25 27.09
C GLU A 51 6.69 19.60 27.01
N GLY A 52 7.12 20.35 26.00
CA GLY A 52 8.51 20.71 25.77
C GLY A 52 9.31 19.69 24.97
N LEU A 53 8.67 18.75 24.28
CA LEU A 53 9.39 17.86 23.38
C LEU A 53 10.01 18.65 22.22
N ALA A 54 11.16 18.20 21.75
CA ALA A 54 11.93 18.86 20.67
C ALA A 54 11.26 18.70 19.30
N LEU A 55 10.10 19.36 19.13
CA LEU A 55 9.25 19.32 17.94
C LEU A 55 9.16 20.68 17.25
N THR A 56 9.19 20.68 15.93
CA THR A 56 8.73 21.82 15.12
C THR A 56 7.60 21.33 14.19
N LEU A 57 6.45 21.98 14.28
CA LEU A 57 5.25 21.60 13.56
C LEU A 57 5.01 22.53 12.38
N PHE A 58 4.67 21.95 11.24
CA PHE A 58 4.25 22.62 10.02
C PHE A 58 2.87 22.11 9.61
N THR A 59 2.12 22.93 8.89
CA THR A 59 0.81 22.52 8.36
C THR A 59 0.51 23.26 7.07
N ASP A 60 -0.30 22.64 6.23
CA ASP A 60 -0.99 23.29 5.12
C ASP A 60 -2.40 22.67 4.97
N ASP A 61 -3.18 23.24 4.08
CA ASP A 61 -4.55 22.81 3.77
C ASP A 61 -4.70 22.28 2.34
N ALA A 62 -3.60 22.01 1.64
CA ALA A 62 -3.62 21.53 0.28
C ALA A 62 -4.33 20.17 0.17
N LEU A 63 -5.28 20.02 -0.75
CA LEU A 63 -6.00 18.76 -0.98
C LEU A 63 -5.11 17.64 -1.57
N GLY A 64 -4.05 18.02 -2.28
CA GLY A 64 -3.17 17.08 -2.97
C GLY A 64 -2.16 16.38 -2.06
N ASN A 65 -1.80 15.12 -2.36
CA ASN A 65 -0.67 14.45 -1.70
C ASN A 65 0.65 15.03 -2.24
N LEU A 66 1.27 15.93 -1.50
CA LEU A 66 2.55 16.56 -1.78
C LEU A 66 3.67 16.00 -0.89
N GLN A 67 3.54 14.75 -0.44
CA GLN A 67 4.46 14.11 0.51
C GLN A 67 5.93 14.25 0.09
N GLN A 68 6.24 13.95 -1.16
CA GLN A 68 7.62 14.03 -1.66
C GLN A 68 8.19 15.45 -1.59
N ILE A 69 7.41 16.46 -2.00
CA ILE A 69 7.85 17.87 -1.99
C ILE A 69 8.09 18.33 -0.55
N ARG A 70 7.15 18.04 0.35
CA ARG A 70 7.23 18.40 1.77
C ARG A 70 8.40 17.70 2.47
N SER A 71 8.59 16.39 2.21
CA SER A 71 9.70 15.60 2.77
C SER A 71 11.06 16.16 2.32
N ASN A 72 11.22 16.48 1.04
CA ASN A 72 12.43 17.10 0.53
C ASN A 72 12.68 18.50 1.14
N TYR A 73 11.62 19.29 1.31
CA TYR A 73 11.71 20.61 1.97
C TYR A 73 12.17 20.47 3.42
N LEU A 74 11.52 19.60 4.23
CA LEU A 74 11.91 19.39 5.62
C LEU A 74 13.32 18.81 5.75
N THR A 75 13.72 17.93 4.84
CA THR A 75 15.08 17.36 4.81
C THR A 75 16.13 18.46 4.65
N LYS A 76 15.95 19.39 3.71
CA LYS A 76 16.85 20.53 3.51
C LYS A 76 16.82 21.47 4.71
N LEU A 77 15.64 21.76 5.23
CA LEU A 77 15.47 22.62 6.41
C LEU A 77 16.19 22.03 7.64
N ALA A 78 16.08 20.71 7.88
CA ALA A 78 16.77 20.02 8.98
C ALA A 78 18.30 20.10 8.83
N ALA A 79 18.82 19.90 7.61
CA ALA A 79 20.23 19.99 7.30
C ALA A 79 20.78 21.41 7.53
N ASP A 80 20.00 22.43 7.16
CA ASP A 80 20.40 23.83 7.23
C ASP A 80 20.22 24.43 8.63
N THR A 81 19.00 24.42 9.16
CA THR A 81 18.66 25.12 10.42
C THR A 81 19.08 24.37 11.66
N GLN A 82 18.98 23.03 11.68
CA GLN A 82 19.40 22.19 12.81
C GLN A 82 20.85 21.72 12.70
N GLN A 83 21.53 21.98 11.59
CA GLN A 83 22.89 21.50 11.32
C GLN A 83 22.96 19.96 11.47
N ALA A 84 21.87 19.26 11.07
CA ALA A 84 21.74 17.82 11.23
C ALA A 84 22.87 17.08 10.48
N ASP A 85 23.61 16.23 11.17
CA ASP A 85 24.60 15.33 10.54
C ASP A 85 23.92 14.27 9.67
N TRP A 86 22.81 13.72 10.21
CA TRP A 86 21.97 12.73 9.54
C TRP A 86 20.50 13.05 9.72
N ILE A 87 19.72 12.90 8.65
CA ILE A 87 18.28 13.15 8.63
C ILE A 87 17.55 11.83 8.39
N PHE A 88 16.50 11.57 9.18
CA PHE A 88 15.66 10.38 9.16
C PHE A 88 14.28 10.75 8.62
N PRO A 89 13.99 10.56 7.33
CA PRO A 89 12.65 10.70 6.82
C PRO A 89 11.84 9.46 7.21
N LEU A 90 10.91 9.61 8.16
CA LEU A 90 10.11 8.53 8.73
C LEU A 90 8.62 8.80 8.52
N ASP A 91 7.88 7.79 8.12
CA ASP A 91 6.42 7.82 8.15
C ASP A 91 5.93 7.49 9.58
N ALA A 92 4.73 7.95 9.97
CA ALA A 92 4.26 7.78 11.36
C ALA A 92 4.09 6.31 11.79
N ASP A 93 3.96 5.42 10.83
CA ASP A 93 3.85 3.97 11.03
C ASP A 93 5.19 3.22 10.92
N GLU A 94 6.31 3.96 10.88
CA GLU A 94 7.68 3.41 10.80
C GLU A 94 8.45 3.67 12.11
N ILE A 95 8.53 2.68 12.98
CA ILE A 95 9.19 2.78 14.28
C ILE A 95 10.65 2.34 14.16
N LEU A 96 11.59 3.23 14.46
CA LEU A 96 13.03 2.94 14.40
C LEU A 96 13.45 1.99 15.50
N ILE A 97 13.84 0.78 15.14
CA ILE A 97 14.32 -0.26 16.05
C ILE A 97 15.84 -0.34 15.97
N GLY A 98 16.46 -0.54 17.12
CA GLY A 98 17.90 -0.70 17.27
C GLY A 98 18.30 -0.72 18.74
N PRO A 99 19.56 -1.05 19.09
CA PRO A 99 20.00 -1.17 20.47
C PRO A 99 19.77 0.12 21.27
N ASN A 100 20.50 1.17 21.01
CA ASN A 100 20.35 2.47 21.68
C ASN A 100 20.92 3.60 20.81
N ARG A 101 20.83 4.84 21.32
CA ARG A 101 21.32 6.04 20.64
C ARG A 101 22.83 6.02 20.40
N ALA A 102 23.63 5.59 21.39
CA ALA A 102 25.08 5.59 21.27
C ALA A 102 25.57 4.59 20.20
N ASP A 103 24.93 3.42 20.12
CA ASP A 103 25.21 2.45 19.06
C ASP A 103 24.82 2.99 17.68
N LEU A 104 23.69 3.71 17.57
CA LEU A 104 23.27 4.38 16.33
C LEU A 104 24.34 5.40 15.88
N GLU A 105 24.81 6.26 16.78
CA GLU A 105 25.85 7.24 16.48
C GLU A 105 27.17 6.59 16.07
N LYS A 106 27.56 5.51 16.75
CA LYS A 106 28.76 4.74 16.42
C LYS A 106 28.68 4.18 15.01
N ILE A 107 27.55 3.60 14.62
CA ILE A 107 27.35 3.07 13.26
C ILE A 107 27.41 4.21 12.23
N LEU A 108 26.63 5.28 12.45
CA LEU A 108 26.56 6.41 11.51
C LEU A 108 27.92 7.11 11.35
N SER A 109 28.74 7.17 12.40
CA SER A 109 30.10 7.73 12.34
C SER A 109 31.04 6.90 11.46
N GLY A 110 30.77 5.59 11.29
CA GLY A 110 31.53 4.69 10.41
C GLY A 110 31.08 4.70 8.96
N LEU A 111 29.96 5.35 8.65
CA LEU A 111 29.42 5.42 7.29
C LEU A 111 30.00 6.61 6.50
N ALA A 112 30.08 6.46 5.19
CA ALA A 112 30.51 7.53 4.32
C ALA A 112 29.43 8.63 4.22
N ALA A 113 29.81 9.90 4.41
CA ALA A 113 28.88 11.04 4.39
C ALA A 113 28.49 11.48 2.96
N ASP A 114 29.06 10.88 1.94
CA ASP A 114 28.78 11.15 0.52
C ASP A 114 27.70 10.22 -0.08
N ARG A 115 27.16 9.30 0.72
CA ARG A 115 26.11 8.35 0.31
C ARG A 115 25.04 8.19 1.39
N PRO A 116 23.74 8.00 1.01
CA PRO A 116 22.72 7.70 1.98
C PRO A 116 22.95 6.34 2.65
N ALA A 117 22.52 6.21 3.90
CA ALA A 117 22.37 4.90 4.54
C ALA A 117 20.95 4.35 4.30
N SER A 118 20.75 3.04 4.45
CA SER A 118 19.44 2.42 4.30
C SER A 118 19.10 1.49 5.45
N LEU A 119 17.81 1.52 5.85
CA LEU A 119 17.19 0.67 6.85
C LEU A 119 16.20 -0.28 6.19
N PRO A 120 16.26 -1.60 6.48
CA PRO A 120 15.23 -2.53 6.04
C PRO A 120 13.93 -2.27 6.79
N LEU A 121 12.77 -2.52 6.14
CA LEU A 121 11.46 -2.49 6.74
C LEU A 121 11.00 -3.91 7.07
N LEU A 122 10.53 -4.11 8.30
CA LEU A 122 9.84 -5.33 8.73
C LEU A 122 8.37 -5.02 8.94
N ASN A 123 7.49 -5.63 8.13
CA ASN A 123 6.05 -5.43 8.24
C ASN A 123 5.51 -6.17 9.47
N TYR A 124 4.93 -5.41 10.40
CA TYR A 124 4.20 -5.93 11.55
C TYR A 124 2.73 -6.08 11.20
N CYS A 125 2.14 -7.19 11.60
CA CYS A 125 0.79 -7.55 11.19
C CYS A 125 -0.08 -7.83 12.41
N PRO A 126 -1.35 -7.39 12.42
CA PRO A 126 -2.34 -7.80 13.39
C PRO A 126 -2.56 -9.30 13.34
N THR A 127 -2.78 -9.89 14.49
CA THR A 127 -3.11 -11.31 14.67
C THR A 127 -4.27 -11.47 15.63
N GLU A 128 -4.91 -12.64 15.63
CA GLU A 128 -5.95 -12.96 16.61
C GLU A 128 -5.44 -13.03 18.06
N ALA A 129 -4.11 -13.14 18.25
CA ALA A 129 -3.48 -13.17 19.55
C ALA A 129 -3.15 -11.78 20.12
N ASP A 130 -3.43 -10.71 19.38
CA ASP A 130 -3.18 -9.35 19.86
C ASP A 130 -4.20 -8.98 20.95
N ASP A 131 -3.72 -8.35 22.01
CA ASP A 131 -4.58 -7.87 23.09
C ASP A 131 -5.45 -6.67 22.60
N PRO A 132 -6.77 -6.84 22.45
CA PRO A 132 -7.64 -5.78 21.97
C PRO A 132 -7.76 -4.61 22.95
N THR A 133 -7.36 -4.75 24.21
CA THR A 133 -7.38 -3.70 25.23
C THR A 133 -6.13 -2.81 25.14
N GLN A 134 -5.07 -3.30 24.50
CA GLN A 134 -3.85 -2.52 24.26
C GLN A 134 -4.08 -1.52 23.13
N THR A 135 -4.26 -0.27 23.47
CA THR A 135 -4.56 0.82 22.52
C THR A 135 -3.34 1.26 21.70
N ASN A 136 -2.14 1.19 22.30
CA ASN A 136 -0.91 1.54 21.62
C ASN A 136 -0.50 0.44 20.61
N PRO A 137 -0.58 0.70 19.29
CA PRO A 137 -0.27 -0.32 18.28
C PRO A 137 1.20 -0.76 18.32
N VAL A 138 2.12 0.08 18.79
CA VAL A 138 3.54 -0.25 18.93
C VAL A 138 3.77 -1.35 19.97
N LEU A 139 2.93 -1.41 20.99
CA LEU A 139 2.98 -2.45 22.03
C LEU A 139 2.09 -3.65 21.68
N ARG A 140 0.98 -3.42 20.98
CA ARG A 140 0.02 -4.44 20.62
C ARG A 140 0.53 -5.39 19.55
N LEU A 141 1.10 -4.84 18.45
CA LEU A 141 1.58 -5.64 17.34
C LEU A 141 2.94 -6.27 17.67
N ARG A 142 2.95 -7.57 17.88
CA ARG A 142 4.15 -8.29 18.31
C ARG A 142 4.70 -9.25 17.26
N TYR A 143 3.99 -9.43 16.16
CA TYR A 143 4.34 -10.35 15.10
C TYR A 143 4.69 -9.61 13.81
N CYS A 144 5.77 -10.00 13.16
CA CYS A 144 6.19 -9.43 11.89
C CYS A 144 6.43 -10.53 10.85
N GLN A 145 6.40 -10.14 9.58
CA GLN A 145 6.81 -11.02 8.49
C GLN A 145 8.22 -11.54 8.70
N SER A 146 8.48 -12.79 8.31
CA SER A 146 9.79 -13.44 8.51
C SER A 146 10.88 -12.82 7.62
N GLN A 147 10.50 -12.27 6.49
CA GLN A 147 11.40 -11.58 5.57
C GLN A 147 11.19 -10.07 5.63
N ALA A 148 12.28 -9.32 5.49
CA ALA A 148 12.17 -7.87 5.30
C ALA A 148 11.43 -7.55 4.01
N SER A 149 10.72 -6.41 4.01
CA SER A 149 10.14 -5.86 2.79
C SER A 149 11.22 -5.67 1.71
N ARG A 150 10.85 -5.75 0.44
CA ARG A 150 11.74 -5.37 -0.66
C ARG A 150 12.04 -3.87 -0.67
N THR A 151 11.17 -3.07 -0.04
CA THR A 151 11.40 -1.65 0.16
C THR A 151 12.29 -1.41 1.37
N LYS A 152 13.07 -0.33 1.31
CA LYS A 152 13.93 0.14 2.39
C LYS A 152 13.70 1.63 2.59
N LYS A 153 14.05 2.15 3.73
CA LYS A 153 14.02 3.60 4.00
C LYS A 153 15.44 4.13 4.02
N ILE A 154 15.66 5.29 3.40
CA ILE A 154 16.97 5.93 3.42
C ILE A 154 17.13 6.89 4.58
N ILE A 155 18.36 6.99 5.09
CA ILE A 155 18.80 8.01 6.03
C ILE A 155 19.80 8.90 5.28
N ILE A 156 19.62 10.21 5.37
CA ILE A 156 20.25 11.16 4.47
C ILE A 156 21.33 11.93 5.23
N PRO A 157 22.61 11.85 4.83
CA PRO A 157 23.66 12.65 5.42
C PRO A 157 23.55 14.13 4.95
N ARG A 158 24.00 15.05 5.80
CA ARG A 158 23.88 16.50 5.56
C ARG A 158 24.39 16.95 4.21
N ALA A 159 25.55 16.49 3.80
CA ALA A 159 26.15 16.89 2.52
C ALA A 159 25.25 16.57 1.32
N ILE A 160 24.56 15.44 1.38
CA ILE A 160 23.58 15.01 0.38
C ILE A 160 22.29 15.84 0.48
N ALA A 161 21.78 16.06 1.69
CA ALA A 161 20.55 16.82 1.93
C ALA A 161 20.63 18.27 1.42
N LEU A 162 21.80 18.90 1.51
CA LEU A 162 22.05 20.25 1.03
C LEU A 162 22.33 20.33 -0.47
N ASN A 163 22.57 19.22 -1.14
CA ASN A 163 22.82 19.21 -2.59
C ASN A 163 21.53 19.49 -3.38
N PRO A 164 21.43 20.62 -4.12
CA PRO A 164 20.20 20.98 -4.84
C PRO A 164 19.86 20.02 -5.98
N ALA A 165 20.86 19.28 -6.51
CA ALA A 165 20.65 18.30 -7.57
C ALA A 165 20.14 16.95 -7.07
N VAL A 166 19.97 16.76 -5.75
CA VAL A 166 19.51 15.52 -5.15
C VAL A 166 18.12 15.69 -4.55
N SER A 167 17.26 14.72 -4.79
CA SER A 167 15.92 14.64 -4.19
C SER A 167 15.58 13.23 -3.78
N ALA A 168 14.81 13.08 -2.70
CA ALA A 168 14.24 11.81 -2.33
C ALA A 168 13.05 11.48 -3.26
N GLY A 169 12.93 10.21 -3.63
CA GLY A 169 11.77 9.66 -4.29
C GLY A 169 10.57 9.53 -3.35
N LYS A 170 9.45 9.05 -3.88
CA LYS A 170 8.24 8.77 -3.10
C LYS A 170 8.56 7.80 -1.96
N GLY A 171 8.02 8.08 -0.75
CA GLY A 171 8.26 7.25 0.44
C GLY A 171 9.70 7.28 0.95
N SER A 172 10.59 8.09 0.38
CA SER A 172 12.01 8.17 0.75
C SER A 172 12.73 6.80 0.71
N HIS A 173 12.40 5.99 -0.31
CA HIS A 173 13.01 4.67 -0.51
C HIS A 173 14.34 4.72 -1.29
N ALA A 174 14.59 5.80 -2.01
CA ALA A 174 15.82 6.07 -2.74
C ALA A 174 16.04 7.59 -2.88
N LEU A 175 17.29 8.00 -3.08
CA LEU A 175 17.66 9.34 -3.53
C LEU A 175 18.01 9.30 -5.02
N TYR A 176 17.69 10.38 -5.71
CA TYR A 176 17.95 10.52 -7.13
C TYR A 176 18.76 11.79 -7.42
N ARG A 177 19.70 11.66 -8.36
CA ARG A 177 20.39 12.76 -9.01
C ARG A 177 20.21 12.58 -10.51
N GLU A 178 19.68 13.59 -11.21
CA GLU A 178 19.43 13.50 -12.67
C GLU A 178 18.68 12.23 -13.09
N ASN A 179 17.63 11.85 -12.30
CA ASN A 179 16.84 10.63 -12.46
C ASN A 179 17.60 9.30 -12.26
N GLN A 180 18.85 9.32 -11.82
CA GLN A 180 19.62 8.13 -11.46
C GLN A 180 19.59 7.94 -9.95
N ALA A 181 19.28 6.72 -9.50
CA ALA A 181 19.29 6.38 -8.09
C ALA A 181 20.74 6.39 -7.55
N LEU A 182 20.94 7.06 -6.42
CA LEU A 182 22.22 7.04 -5.73
C LEU A 182 22.40 5.68 -5.01
N PRO A 183 23.62 5.12 -5.05
CA PRO A 183 23.92 3.92 -4.26
C PRO A 183 23.86 4.25 -2.76
N ASP A 184 23.28 3.35 -1.98
CA ASP A 184 23.17 3.46 -0.53
C ASP A 184 24.07 2.46 0.20
N GLN A 185 24.24 2.70 1.50
CA GLN A 185 25.01 1.86 2.42
C GLN A 185 24.02 1.19 3.37
N PRO A 186 23.89 -0.16 3.37
CA PRO A 186 22.98 -0.82 4.30
C PRO A 186 23.46 -0.66 5.75
N MET A 187 22.55 -0.35 6.64
CA MET A 187 22.81 -0.39 8.08
C MET A 187 22.83 -1.85 8.58
N PRO A 188 23.53 -2.12 9.69
CA PRO A 188 23.51 -3.44 10.32
C PRO A 188 22.10 -3.92 10.60
N GLU A 189 21.83 -5.21 10.48
CA GLU A 189 20.51 -5.84 10.64
C GLU A 189 19.85 -5.57 12.00
N ALA A 190 20.66 -5.26 13.03
CA ALA A 190 20.17 -4.85 14.34
C ALA A 190 19.31 -3.56 14.26
N PHE A 191 19.54 -2.70 13.25
CA PHE A 191 18.75 -1.49 12.98
C PHE A 191 17.79 -1.74 11.81
N HIS A 192 16.53 -1.51 12.05
CA HIS A 192 15.46 -1.65 11.05
C HIS A 192 14.27 -0.78 11.43
N LEU A 193 13.33 -0.63 10.52
CA LEU A 193 12.05 -0.02 10.80
C LEU A 193 10.99 -1.09 11.01
N ALA A 194 10.30 -1.02 12.15
CA ALA A 194 9.06 -1.76 12.33
C ALA A 194 7.96 -0.97 11.63
N HIS A 195 7.42 -1.53 10.55
CA HIS A 195 6.40 -0.89 9.73
C HIS A 195 5.01 -1.42 10.11
N LEU A 196 4.20 -0.54 10.68
CA LEU A 196 2.88 -0.85 11.26
C LEU A 196 1.75 -0.36 10.34
N ALA A 197 1.86 -0.61 9.04
CA ALA A 197 0.89 -0.16 8.04
C ALA A 197 -0.51 -0.75 8.26
N LEU A 198 -0.58 -2.02 8.71
CA LEU A 198 -1.82 -2.75 9.00
C LEU A 198 -2.04 -2.81 10.50
N ARG A 199 -2.46 -1.72 11.14
CA ARG A 199 -2.53 -1.70 12.61
C ARG A 199 -3.92 -1.80 13.21
N SER A 200 -4.96 -1.53 12.44
CA SER A 200 -6.36 -1.77 12.84
C SER A 200 -7.32 -1.70 11.65
N PRO A 201 -8.49 -2.35 11.73
CA PRO A 201 -9.52 -2.24 10.70
C PRO A 201 -9.94 -0.79 10.43
N GLN A 202 -10.13 0.01 11.48
CA GLN A 202 -10.52 1.43 11.35
C GLN A 202 -9.46 2.23 10.60
N HIS A 203 -8.19 2.00 10.89
CA HIS A 203 -7.10 2.68 10.19
C HIS A 203 -7.04 2.26 8.72
N GLN A 204 -7.25 0.98 8.40
CA GLN A 204 -7.26 0.51 7.01
C GLN A 204 -8.42 1.10 6.20
N ILE A 205 -9.63 1.15 6.77
CA ILE A 205 -10.75 1.84 6.13
C ILE A 205 -10.37 3.31 5.84
N LEU A 206 -9.83 4.00 6.84
CA LEU A 206 -9.42 5.40 6.68
C LEU A 206 -8.40 5.57 5.56
N ARG A 207 -7.37 4.74 5.51
CA ARG A 207 -6.32 4.79 4.48
C ARG A 207 -6.90 4.60 3.07
N VAL A 208 -7.68 3.54 2.84
CA VAL A 208 -8.17 3.23 1.49
C VAL A 208 -9.20 4.26 1.02
N VAL A 209 -10.08 4.74 1.91
CA VAL A 209 -11.09 5.73 1.57
C VAL A 209 -10.45 7.10 1.28
N LEU A 210 -9.57 7.59 2.16
CA LEU A 210 -8.91 8.88 1.94
C LEU A 210 -8.00 8.86 0.71
N ALA A 211 -7.26 7.78 0.48
CA ALA A 211 -6.39 7.67 -0.70
C ALA A 211 -7.20 7.72 -1.99
N GLU A 212 -8.34 7.03 -2.05
CA GLU A 212 -9.21 7.06 -3.23
C GLU A 212 -9.85 8.44 -3.42
N LEU A 213 -10.36 9.07 -2.36
CA LEU A 213 -10.92 10.41 -2.42
C LEU A 213 -9.89 11.46 -2.85
N GLN A 214 -8.65 11.38 -2.34
CA GLN A 214 -7.55 12.24 -2.75
C GLN A 214 -7.16 12.04 -4.23
N LYS A 215 -7.23 10.81 -4.72
CA LYS A 215 -7.00 10.48 -6.13
C LYS A 215 -8.10 11.08 -7.03
N LEU A 216 -9.35 10.92 -6.63
CA LEU A 216 -10.48 11.49 -7.34
C LEU A 216 -10.42 13.02 -7.41
N SER A 217 -9.96 13.69 -6.33
CA SER A 217 -9.82 15.15 -6.29
C SER A 217 -8.77 15.71 -7.27
N ARG A 218 -7.85 14.88 -7.75
CA ARG A 218 -6.79 15.28 -8.71
C ARG A 218 -7.17 15.07 -10.17
N GLY A 219 -8.33 14.48 -10.45
CA GLY A 219 -8.69 14.01 -11.78
C GLY A 219 -7.93 12.75 -12.21
N ARG A 220 -8.36 12.14 -13.31
CA ARG A 220 -7.88 10.83 -13.79
C ARG A 220 -6.45 10.82 -14.36
N SER A 221 -5.76 11.96 -14.44
CA SER A 221 -4.47 12.08 -15.14
C SER A 221 -3.26 11.46 -14.41
N HIS A 222 -3.44 10.94 -13.19
CA HIS A 222 -2.36 10.34 -12.39
C HIS A 222 -2.57 8.83 -12.25
N ALA A 223 -2.84 8.15 -13.36
CA ALA A 223 -2.89 6.69 -13.40
C ALA A 223 -1.52 6.09 -13.03
N GLY A 224 -1.50 5.10 -12.16
CA GLY A 224 -0.33 4.25 -11.90
C GLY A 224 0.29 4.32 -10.51
N LEU A 225 0.12 5.39 -9.77
CA LEU A 225 0.63 5.49 -8.40
C LEU A 225 -0.53 5.31 -7.40
N ASP A 226 -0.41 4.39 -6.46
CA ASP A 226 -1.41 4.09 -5.41
C ASP A 226 -2.56 3.15 -5.81
N GLU A 227 -2.37 2.30 -6.82
CA GLU A 227 -3.38 1.34 -7.27
C GLU A 227 -3.79 0.31 -6.19
N HIS A 228 -2.88 -0.02 -5.26
CA HIS A 228 -3.20 -0.89 -4.13
C HIS A 228 -4.30 -0.32 -3.21
N TYR A 229 -4.40 1.01 -3.04
CA TYR A 229 -5.50 1.62 -2.29
C TYR A 229 -6.84 1.47 -3.01
N ARG A 230 -6.84 1.54 -4.34
CA ARG A 230 -8.04 1.33 -5.13
C ARG A 230 -8.55 -0.11 -5.01
N LEU A 231 -7.66 -1.10 -5.07
CA LEU A 231 -8.01 -2.49 -4.82
C LEU A 231 -8.62 -2.67 -3.43
N GLY A 232 -8.00 -2.06 -2.40
CA GLY A 232 -8.53 -2.09 -1.05
C GLY A 232 -9.89 -1.40 -0.93
N PHE A 233 -10.09 -0.27 -1.61
CA PHE A 233 -11.38 0.42 -1.63
C PHE A 233 -12.47 -0.41 -2.32
N GLN A 234 -12.16 -1.02 -3.47
CA GLN A 234 -13.08 -1.92 -4.16
C GLN A 234 -13.43 -3.12 -3.31
N LEU A 235 -12.43 -3.77 -2.70
CA LEU A 235 -12.65 -4.91 -1.83
C LEU A 235 -13.52 -4.52 -0.61
N LEU A 236 -13.28 -3.36 -0.01
CA LEU A 236 -14.12 -2.84 1.08
C LEU A 236 -15.58 -2.62 0.64
N ALA A 237 -15.80 -2.16 -0.58
CA ALA A 237 -17.13 -1.90 -1.11
C ALA A 237 -17.87 -3.18 -1.54
N GLU A 238 -17.14 -4.15 -2.13
CA GLU A 238 -17.73 -5.34 -2.75
C GLU A 238 -17.80 -6.53 -1.79
N ASP A 239 -16.76 -6.74 -0.96
CA ASP A 239 -16.66 -7.83 0.02
C ASP A 239 -15.96 -7.35 1.30
N PRO A 240 -16.68 -6.66 2.20
CA PRO A 240 -16.13 -6.19 3.47
C PRO A 240 -15.55 -7.32 4.34
N ALA A 241 -16.13 -8.52 4.29
CA ALA A 241 -15.64 -9.65 5.08
C ALA A 241 -14.23 -10.08 4.62
N LEU A 242 -14.03 -10.19 3.32
CA LEU A 242 -12.72 -10.48 2.75
C LEU A 242 -11.73 -9.34 3.00
N PHE A 243 -12.16 -8.07 2.88
CA PHE A 243 -11.32 -6.92 3.23
C PHE A 243 -10.77 -7.04 4.67
N PHE A 244 -11.64 -7.34 5.64
CA PHE A 244 -11.19 -7.52 7.04
C PHE A 244 -10.34 -8.76 7.23
N ALA A 245 -10.63 -9.86 6.53
CA ALA A 245 -9.81 -11.08 6.57
C ALA A 245 -8.37 -10.84 6.05
N THR A 246 -8.15 -9.89 5.13
CA THR A 246 -6.81 -9.55 4.65
C THR A 246 -5.97 -8.79 5.68
N ILE A 247 -6.58 -8.20 6.70
CA ILE A 247 -5.88 -7.44 7.75
C ILE A 247 -5.19 -8.38 8.74
N TYR A 248 -5.87 -9.46 9.14
CA TYR A 248 -5.36 -10.40 10.12
C TYR A 248 -4.55 -11.51 9.46
N GLN A 249 -3.32 -11.69 9.91
CA GLN A 249 -2.43 -12.70 9.36
C GLN A 249 -2.35 -13.93 10.25
N PRO A 250 -2.27 -15.15 9.68
CA PRO A 250 -2.06 -16.38 10.44
C PRO A 250 -0.72 -16.34 11.20
N ILE A 251 -0.76 -16.57 12.52
CA ILE A 251 0.44 -16.49 13.40
C ILE A 251 1.57 -17.40 12.90
N HIS A 252 1.25 -18.59 12.37
CA HIS A 252 2.25 -19.55 11.91
C HIS A 252 3.08 -19.08 10.70
N THR A 253 2.65 -18.01 10.00
CA THR A 253 3.40 -17.40 8.89
C THR A 253 4.30 -16.26 9.36
N LEU A 254 4.18 -15.86 10.62
CA LEU A 254 4.84 -14.70 11.19
C LEU A 254 5.90 -15.10 12.21
N ARG A 255 6.79 -14.17 12.52
CA ARG A 255 7.80 -14.29 13.58
C ARG A 255 7.42 -13.40 14.76
N LEU A 256 7.42 -13.96 15.96
CA LEU A 256 7.27 -13.19 17.18
C LEU A 256 8.50 -12.29 17.40
N ARG A 257 8.32 -10.99 17.36
CA ARG A 257 9.36 -9.98 17.56
C ARG A 257 8.78 -8.73 18.20
N PRO A 258 8.50 -8.74 19.51
CA PRO A 258 7.95 -7.57 20.20
C PRO A 258 8.84 -6.34 20.02
N ILE A 259 8.21 -5.18 19.85
CA ILE A 259 8.91 -3.90 19.78
C ILE A 259 9.29 -3.46 21.20
N VAL A 260 10.57 -3.17 21.42
CA VAL A 260 11.04 -2.54 22.65
C VAL A 260 10.78 -1.05 22.54
N TYR A 261 9.63 -0.62 23.07
CA TYR A 261 9.24 0.78 23.08
C TYR A 261 10.10 1.59 24.03
N GLN A 262 10.68 2.69 23.59
CA GLN A 262 11.61 3.53 24.37
C GLN A 262 11.02 4.89 24.76
N GLY A 263 9.81 5.20 24.35
CA GLY A 263 9.11 6.42 24.76
C GLY A 263 8.51 6.32 26.15
N THR A 264 8.10 7.46 26.72
CA THR A 264 7.22 7.47 27.88
C THR A 264 5.84 6.90 27.52
N PRO A 265 5.09 6.32 28.48
CA PRO A 265 3.75 5.82 28.20
C PRO A 265 2.86 6.88 27.53
N PRO A 266 2.04 6.52 26.54
CA PRO A 266 1.10 7.43 25.89
C PRO A 266 0.10 8.01 26.90
N ARG A 267 -0.27 9.28 26.72
CA ARG A 267 -1.20 10.04 27.59
C ARG A 267 -2.45 10.50 26.85
N TYR A 268 -2.42 10.51 25.52
CA TYR A 268 -3.46 11.11 24.67
C TYR A 268 -4.25 10.07 23.85
N ASP A 269 -4.19 8.81 24.25
CA ASP A 269 -4.84 7.68 23.59
C ASP A 269 -6.37 7.84 23.48
N GLN A 270 -7.01 8.56 24.39
CA GLN A 270 -8.46 8.85 24.37
C GLN A 270 -8.88 9.61 23.09
N LEU A 271 -8.01 10.44 22.52
CA LEU A 271 -8.26 11.15 21.28
C LEU A 271 -8.21 10.22 20.06
N ALA A 272 -7.54 9.09 20.21
CA ALA A 272 -7.23 8.14 19.15
C ALA A 272 -8.27 7.03 18.95
N GLN A 273 -9.20 6.86 19.90
CA GLN A 273 -10.02 5.65 19.98
C GLN A 273 -11.34 5.72 19.21
N GLY A 274 -11.75 4.53 18.76
CA GLY A 274 -13.11 4.20 18.32
C GLY A 274 -13.47 4.68 16.90
N TRP A 275 -14.66 4.30 16.48
CA TRP A 275 -15.24 4.64 15.18
C TRP A 275 -15.46 6.13 14.98
N GLY A 276 -15.61 6.90 16.08
CA GLY A 276 -15.68 8.36 16.02
C GLY A 276 -14.46 9.04 15.40
N ARG A 277 -13.28 8.43 15.51
CA ARG A 277 -12.07 8.88 14.81
C ARG A 277 -12.25 8.85 13.29
N LEU A 278 -12.81 7.76 12.77
CA LEU A 278 -13.08 7.62 11.33
C LEU A 278 -14.00 8.73 10.81
N ALA A 279 -15.08 9.01 11.53
CA ALA A 279 -15.99 10.11 11.18
C ALA A 279 -15.29 11.48 11.21
N ARG A 280 -14.53 11.78 12.28
CA ARG A 280 -13.75 13.02 12.39
C ARG A 280 -12.71 13.20 11.27
N ALA A 281 -12.15 12.11 10.78
CA ALA A 281 -11.19 12.16 9.68
C ALA A 281 -11.85 12.32 8.29
N LEU A 282 -12.97 11.65 8.05
CA LEU A 282 -13.61 11.61 6.73
C LEU A 282 -14.55 12.79 6.47
N LEU A 283 -15.39 13.15 7.43
CA LEU A 283 -16.44 14.17 7.20
C LEU A 283 -15.89 15.54 6.79
N PRO A 284 -14.86 16.11 7.45
CA PRO A 284 -14.31 17.39 7.03
C PRO A 284 -13.64 17.33 5.65
N PHE A 285 -13.05 16.19 5.29
CA PHE A 285 -12.47 16.02 3.97
C PHE A 285 -13.54 15.94 2.88
N LEU A 286 -14.64 15.25 3.13
CA LEU A 286 -15.79 15.19 2.22
C LEU A 286 -16.43 16.55 2.04
N ASP A 287 -16.60 17.32 3.12
CA ASP A 287 -17.14 18.70 3.08
C ASP A 287 -16.24 19.61 2.23
N LYS A 288 -14.91 19.52 2.41
CA LYS A 288 -13.92 20.26 1.62
C LYS A 288 -13.97 19.90 0.13
N LEU A 289 -14.14 18.62 -0.20
CA LEU A 289 -14.33 18.16 -1.58
C LEU A 289 -15.63 18.69 -2.18
N ALA A 290 -16.73 18.60 -1.45
CA ALA A 290 -18.04 19.09 -1.87
C ALA A 290 -18.01 20.60 -2.13
N THR A 291 -17.40 21.37 -1.22
CA THR A 291 -17.24 22.81 -1.38
C THR A 291 -16.38 23.18 -2.60
N SER A 292 -15.29 22.45 -2.81
CA SER A 292 -14.42 22.67 -3.98
C SER A 292 -15.14 22.33 -5.29
N HIS A 293 -15.94 21.26 -5.29
CA HIS A 293 -16.74 20.86 -6.44
C HIS A 293 -17.86 21.87 -6.72
N GLY A 294 -18.56 22.34 -5.68
CA GLY A 294 -19.58 23.39 -5.78
C GLY A 294 -19.04 24.66 -6.44
N ARG A 295 -17.87 25.14 -6.00
CA ARG A 295 -17.21 26.31 -6.63
C ARG A 295 -16.89 26.09 -8.11
N LEU A 296 -16.46 24.88 -8.50
CA LEU A 296 -16.22 24.54 -9.90
C LEU A 296 -17.51 24.52 -10.73
N LEU A 297 -18.60 24.03 -10.15
CA LEU A 297 -19.93 24.06 -10.77
C LEU A 297 -20.44 25.49 -10.95
N ASP A 298 -20.29 26.36 -9.95
CA ASP A 298 -20.66 27.76 -10.03
C ASP A 298 -19.89 28.47 -11.14
N LEU A 299 -18.57 28.30 -11.19
CA LEU A 299 -17.74 28.86 -12.27
C LEU A 299 -18.13 28.32 -13.65
N SER A 300 -18.59 27.07 -13.74
CA SER A 300 -19.07 26.47 -14.98
C SER A 300 -20.47 26.94 -15.38
N ALA A 301 -21.31 27.31 -14.39
CA ALA A 301 -22.63 27.89 -14.65
C ALA A 301 -22.52 29.30 -15.19
N ASP A 302 -21.62 30.13 -14.63
CA ASP A 302 -21.33 31.46 -15.12
C ASP A 302 -20.79 31.46 -16.56
N ALA A 303 -19.98 30.45 -16.92
CA ALA A 303 -19.50 30.26 -18.30
C ALA A 303 -20.56 29.73 -19.28
N LYS A 304 -21.64 29.09 -18.77
CA LYS A 304 -22.73 28.52 -19.60
C LYS A 304 -23.86 29.49 -19.85
N ASN A 305 -23.93 30.63 -19.17
CA ASN A 305 -24.93 31.68 -19.48
C ASN A 305 -24.69 32.35 -20.85
N GLU A 306 -23.63 31.97 -21.58
CA GLU A 306 -23.39 32.41 -22.98
C GLU A 306 -23.80 31.37 -24.07
N SER A 307 -24.33 30.19 -23.71
CA SER A 307 -24.83 29.24 -24.73
C SER A 307 -25.94 28.34 -24.17
N ALA A 308 -27.16 28.75 -24.36
CA ALA A 308 -28.34 27.90 -24.16
C ALA A 308 -28.47 26.96 -25.37
N ASP A 309 -28.33 25.67 -25.14
CA ASP A 309 -29.12 24.53 -25.65
C ASP A 309 -28.38 23.22 -25.44
N GLY A 310 -28.99 22.34 -24.63
CA GLY A 310 -28.53 20.96 -24.49
C GLY A 310 -28.68 20.42 -23.06
N ALA A 311 -29.88 19.89 -22.74
CA ALA A 311 -30.09 19.13 -21.52
C ALA A 311 -29.19 17.88 -21.47
N PRO A 312 -28.64 17.50 -20.29
CA PRO A 312 -27.86 16.28 -20.17
C PRO A 312 -28.78 15.07 -20.37
N VAL A 313 -28.43 14.22 -21.32
CA VAL A 313 -29.04 12.90 -21.48
C VAL A 313 -28.53 12.02 -20.35
N ILE A 314 -29.38 11.73 -19.36
CA ILE A 314 -29.13 10.69 -18.37
C ILE A 314 -29.35 9.35 -19.09
N SER A 315 -28.28 8.68 -19.47
CA SER A 315 -28.36 7.30 -19.92
C SER A 315 -28.46 6.39 -18.70
N GLU A 316 -29.51 5.58 -18.67
CA GLU A 316 -29.72 4.54 -17.67
C GLU A 316 -28.53 3.60 -17.62
N LEU A 317 -28.02 3.34 -16.41
CA LEU A 317 -27.05 2.29 -16.14
C LEU A 317 -27.73 0.93 -16.38
N PRO A 318 -27.10 -0.01 -17.12
CA PRO A 318 -27.67 -1.34 -17.27
C PRO A 318 -27.68 -2.05 -15.92
N ALA A 319 -28.85 -2.59 -15.59
CA ALA A 319 -29.11 -3.27 -14.36
C ALA A 319 -28.45 -4.65 -14.31
N LYS A 320 -28.04 -4.98 -13.11
CA LYS A 320 -27.84 -6.29 -12.48
C LYS A 320 -26.42 -6.85 -12.48
N ASP A 321 -25.82 -6.57 -11.36
CA ASP A 321 -24.75 -7.36 -10.77
C ASP A 321 -25.27 -8.75 -10.37
N VAL A 322 -24.49 -9.75 -10.74
CA VAL A 322 -24.62 -11.09 -10.18
C VAL A 322 -23.97 -11.07 -8.79
N PRO A 323 -24.62 -11.55 -7.72
CA PRO A 323 -24.02 -11.49 -6.38
C PRO A 323 -22.69 -12.25 -6.34
N PHE A 324 -21.69 -11.62 -5.76
CA PHE A 324 -20.40 -12.24 -5.45
C PHE A 324 -20.60 -13.42 -4.50
N GLN A 325 -20.27 -14.62 -4.95
CA GLN A 325 -20.14 -15.76 -4.06
C GLN A 325 -18.85 -15.67 -3.26
N HIS A 326 -18.95 -15.90 -1.94
CA HIS A 326 -17.85 -15.87 -0.98
C HIS A 326 -16.62 -16.64 -1.48
N PHE A 327 -15.44 -16.05 -1.34
CA PHE A 327 -14.19 -16.78 -1.43
C PHE A 327 -14.07 -17.65 -0.18
N ALA A 328 -14.37 -18.94 -0.32
CA ALA A 328 -13.96 -19.95 0.62
C ALA A 328 -12.43 -20.08 0.62
N ASP A 329 -11.88 -20.70 1.65
CA ASP A 329 -10.44 -20.90 1.90
C ASP A 329 -9.55 -20.98 0.66
N SER A 330 -8.35 -20.43 0.75
CA SER A 330 -7.38 -20.31 -0.36
C SER A 330 -7.10 -21.61 -1.13
N LYS A 331 -7.42 -22.78 -0.56
CA LYS A 331 -7.35 -24.10 -1.22
C LYS A 331 -8.48 -24.34 -2.21
N GLU A 332 -9.64 -23.71 -2.04
CA GLU A 332 -10.79 -23.87 -2.95
C GLU A 332 -10.80 -22.87 -4.12
N ALA A 333 -9.95 -21.83 -4.05
CA ALA A 333 -9.83 -20.85 -5.10
C ALA A 333 -9.15 -21.40 -6.36
N PHE A 334 -8.38 -22.48 -6.25
CA PHE A 334 -7.61 -23.09 -7.32
C PHE A 334 -7.87 -24.59 -7.39
N THR A 335 -8.86 -25.01 -8.18
CA THR A 335 -9.30 -26.39 -8.22
C THR A 335 -9.56 -26.89 -9.64
N GLY A 336 -9.34 -28.19 -9.86
CA GLY A 336 -9.71 -28.89 -11.10
C GLY A 336 -8.61 -28.94 -12.16
N PHE A 337 -7.35 -28.60 -11.80
CA PHE A 337 -6.22 -28.64 -12.73
C PHE A 337 -4.89 -28.93 -12.02
N ASP A 338 -3.91 -29.38 -12.80
CA ASP A 338 -2.53 -29.53 -12.38
C ASP A 338 -1.62 -28.61 -13.18
N PRO A 339 -0.72 -27.84 -12.53
CA PRO A 339 0.25 -26.99 -13.23
C PRO A 339 1.24 -27.83 -14.07
N VAL A 340 1.54 -27.37 -15.29
CA VAL A 340 2.51 -28.01 -16.18
C VAL A 340 3.70 -27.07 -16.42
N ASP A 341 3.46 -25.84 -16.88
CA ASP A 341 4.50 -24.86 -17.17
C ASP A 341 3.97 -23.43 -17.05
N GLY A 342 4.86 -22.47 -16.78
CA GLY A 342 4.52 -21.04 -16.73
C GLY A 342 3.57 -20.65 -15.59
N TRP A 343 3.34 -21.53 -14.61
CA TRP A 343 2.52 -21.30 -13.42
C TRP A 343 3.42 -21.10 -12.20
N GLY A 344 3.36 -19.92 -11.60
CA GLY A 344 4.14 -19.58 -10.44
C GLY A 344 3.68 -20.32 -9.17
N PRO A 345 4.52 -20.39 -8.13
CA PRO A 345 4.10 -20.89 -6.83
C PRO A 345 2.98 -20.02 -6.24
N LEU A 346 2.30 -20.54 -5.23
CA LEU A 346 1.35 -19.73 -4.45
C LEU A 346 2.14 -18.66 -3.68
N GLU A 347 1.87 -17.40 -3.99
CA GLU A 347 2.45 -16.23 -3.34
C GLU A 347 1.38 -15.48 -2.55
N GLY A 348 1.81 -14.60 -1.64
CA GLY A 348 0.91 -13.81 -0.82
C GLY A 348 0.43 -14.57 0.44
N PRO A 349 -0.57 -14.04 1.14
CA PRO A 349 -1.21 -12.75 0.81
C PRO A 349 -0.23 -11.58 0.88
N VAL A 350 -0.54 -10.50 0.13
CA VAL A 350 0.18 -9.23 0.20
C VAL A 350 -0.80 -8.17 0.72
N PRO A 351 -0.93 -8.04 2.05
CA PRO A 351 -1.95 -7.22 2.67
C PRO A 351 -1.87 -5.73 2.30
N GLU A 352 -0.64 -5.21 2.14
CA GLU A 352 -0.41 -3.81 1.75
C GLU A 352 -0.95 -3.50 0.35
N ALA A 353 -1.02 -4.52 -0.51
CA ALA A 353 -1.58 -4.42 -1.85
C ALA A 353 -3.00 -4.96 -1.94
N PHE A 354 -3.60 -5.38 -0.82
CA PHE A 354 -4.92 -6.04 -0.75
C PHE A 354 -5.04 -7.25 -1.68
N LEU A 355 -3.94 -8.00 -1.84
CA LEU A 355 -3.93 -9.22 -2.63
C LEU A 355 -4.08 -10.42 -1.70
N PRO A 356 -5.12 -11.25 -1.88
CA PRO A 356 -5.21 -12.57 -1.25
C PRO A 356 -4.08 -13.47 -1.77
N PRO A 357 -3.91 -14.69 -1.28
CA PRO A 357 -3.01 -15.66 -1.90
C PRO A 357 -3.31 -15.80 -3.40
N PHE A 358 -2.26 -15.82 -4.22
CA PHE A 358 -2.38 -15.79 -5.68
C PHE A 358 -1.28 -16.60 -6.36
N HIS A 359 -1.48 -16.92 -7.65
CA HIS A 359 -0.44 -17.45 -8.52
C HIS A 359 -0.13 -16.47 -9.65
N TRP A 360 1.14 -16.42 -10.05
CA TRP A 360 1.54 -15.76 -11.27
C TRP A 360 1.39 -16.69 -12.48
N GLY A 361 0.82 -16.18 -13.57
CA GLY A 361 1.02 -16.71 -14.89
C GLY A 361 2.23 -16.04 -15.54
N TYR A 362 3.18 -16.82 -16.03
CA TYR A 362 4.41 -16.31 -16.65
C TYR A 362 4.28 -16.30 -18.18
N ALA A 363 4.74 -15.20 -18.79
CA ALA A 363 4.82 -15.10 -20.24
C ALA A 363 5.92 -16.05 -20.79
N PRO A 364 5.79 -16.54 -22.03
CA PRO A 364 4.72 -16.20 -23.00
C PRO A 364 3.41 -16.96 -22.76
N ALA A 365 3.42 -18.03 -21.97
CA ALA A 365 2.22 -18.82 -21.74
C ALA A 365 2.28 -19.59 -20.41
N THR A 366 1.11 -19.85 -19.84
CA THR A 366 0.89 -20.76 -18.74
C THR A 366 0.17 -22.00 -19.23
N GLN A 367 0.64 -23.19 -18.87
CA GLN A 367 0.05 -24.48 -19.24
C GLN A 367 -0.42 -25.25 -18.00
N LEU A 368 -1.65 -25.71 -18.07
CA LEU A 368 -2.29 -26.49 -17.01
C LEU A 368 -2.84 -27.79 -17.61
N SER A 369 -2.79 -28.88 -16.87
CA SER A 369 -3.42 -30.14 -17.21
C SER A 369 -4.77 -30.29 -16.50
N VAL A 370 -5.78 -30.70 -17.26
CA VAL A 370 -7.14 -30.94 -16.76
C VAL A 370 -7.53 -32.37 -17.10
N SER A 371 -7.79 -33.20 -16.09
CA SER A 371 -8.23 -34.58 -16.27
C SER A 371 -9.74 -34.68 -16.23
N ALA A 372 -10.33 -35.46 -17.12
CA ALA A 372 -11.75 -35.76 -17.14
C ALA A 372 -11.98 -37.26 -17.35
N ASP A 373 -12.85 -37.88 -16.54
CA ASP A 373 -13.16 -39.31 -16.64
C ASP A 373 -13.93 -39.62 -17.94
N GLN A 374 -14.72 -38.67 -18.42
CA GLN A 374 -15.51 -38.78 -19.64
C GLN A 374 -15.54 -37.43 -20.36
N ALA A 375 -15.91 -37.43 -21.63
CA ALA A 375 -16.13 -36.20 -22.36
C ALA A 375 -17.26 -35.40 -21.71
N GLN A 376 -16.95 -34.12 -21.36
CA GLN A 376 -17.89 -33.25 -20.67
C GLN A 376 -17.59 -31.78 -20.96
N SER A 377 -18.63 -30.95 -20.81
CA SER A 377 -18.46 -29.51 -20.83
C SER A 377 -18.30 -28.99 -19.41
N VAL A 378 -17.34 -28.09 -19.17
CA VAL A 378 -17.11 -27.42 -17.89
C VAL A 378 -16.98 -25.93 -18.11
N GLN A 379 -17.38 -25.14 -17.15
CA GLN A 379 -17.17 -23.70 -17.17
C GLN A 379 -15.84 -23.36 -16.49
N LEU A 380 -14.93 -22.73 -17.22
CA LEU A 380 -13.75 -22.09 -16.64
C LEU A 380 -14.16 -20.74 -16.04
N ILE A 381 -13.76 -20.50 -14.81
CA ILE A 381 -13.85 -19.20 -14.15
C ILE A 381 -12.45 -18.84 -13.63
N ALA A 382 -11.88 -17.75 -14.13
CA ALA A 382 -10.62 -17.21 -13.65
C ALA A 382 -10.81 -15.77 -13.20
N ASP A 383 -10.53 -15.51 -11.93
CA ASP A 383 -10.44 -14.16 -11.39
C ASP A 383 -8.98 -13.72 -11.46
N ALA A 384 -8.69 -12.69 -12.22
CA ALA A 384 -7.31 -12.30 -12.53
C ALA A 384 -7.15 -10.78 -12.64
N LEU A 385 -5.89 -10.33 -12.54
CA LEU A 385 -5.51 -8.95 -12.81
C LEU A 385 -4.14 -8.88 -13.51
N THR A 386 -3.83 -7.75 -14.13
CA THR A 386 -2.55 -7.50 -14.77
C THR A 386 -1.97 -6.16 -14.35
N PHE A 387 -0.63 -6.03 -14.41
CA PHE A 387 0.09 -4.77 -14.23
C PHE A 387 0.56 -4.17 -15.57
N SER A 388 0.29 -4.85 -16.68
CA SER A 388 0.67 -4.39 -18.02
C SER A 388 -0.52 -3.80 -18.77
N ALA A 389 -0.35 -2.60 -19.34
CA ALA A 389 -1.35 -2.01 -20.21
C ALA A 389 -1.54 -2.86 -21.48
N ASN A 390 -2.77 -2.93 -21.97
CA ASN A 390 -3.14 -3.69 -23.19
C ASN A 390 -2.82 -5.19 -23.13
N GLN A 391 -2.82 -5.77 -21.90
CA GLN A 391 -2.67 -7.21 -21.74
C GLN A 391 -3.87 -7.92 -22.34
N THR A 392 -3.60 -8.90 -23.18
CA THR A 392 -4.61 -9.84 -23.68
C THR A 392 -4.21 -11.26 -23.31
N VAL A 393 -5.17 -12.02 -22.81
CA VAL A 393 -5.03 -13.45 -22.51
C VAL A 393 -5.86 -14.23 -23.52
N ARG A 394 -5.19 -15.03 -24.34
CA ARG A 394 -5.85 -15.99 -25.23
C ARG A 394 -5.83 -17.36 -24.58
N ILE A 395 -6.99 -17.99 -24.50
CA ILE A 395 -7.17 -19.31 -23.87
C ILE A 395 -7.35 -20.35 -24.97
N GLU A 396 -6.57 -21.42 -24.89
CA GLU A 396 -6.63 -22.58 -25.77
C GLU A 396 -6.89 -23.86 -24.97
N LEU A 397 -7.67 -24.75 -25.54
CA LEU A 397 -7.87 -26.12 -25.04
C LEU A 397 -7.37 -27.12 -26.09
N ASN A 398 -6.38 -27.94 -25.71
CA ASN A 398 -5.76 -28.92 -26.61
C ASN A 398 -5.25 -28.29 -27.93
N GLY A 399 -4.69 -27.07 -27.88
CA GLY A 399 -4.21 -26.32 -29.03
C GLY A 399 -5.30 -25.64 -29.86
N THR A 400 -6.56 -25.74 -29.47
CA THR A 400 -7.68 -25.07 -30.15
C THR A 400 -8.06 -23.81 -29.37
N PRO A 401 -8.08 -22.62 -30.00
CA PRO A 401 -8.54 -21.39 -29.35
C PRO A 401 -9.97 -21.50 -28.85
N VAL A 402 -10.21 -21.11 -27.60
CA VAL A 402 -11.52 -21.10 -26.95
C VAL A 402 -12.07 -19.69 -26.81
N CYS A 403 -11.27 -18.79 -26.23
CA CYS A 403 -11.65 -17.40 -26.08
C CYS A 403 -10.41 -16.50 -25.95
N SER A 404 -10.64 -15.19 -25.94
CA SER A 404 -9.65 -14.17 -25.69
C SER A 404 -10.26 -13.11 -24.79
N HIS A 405 -9.49 -12.65 -23.81
CA HIS A 405 -9.87 -11.58 -22.89
C HIS A 405 -8.82 -10.49 -22.91
N SER A 406 -9.24 -9.26 -23.17
CA SER A 406 -8.38 -8.08 -23.09
C SER A 406 -8.70 -7.32 -21.82
N PHE A 407 -7.71 -7.15 -20.94
CA PHE A 407 -7.89 -6.41 -19.70
C PHE A 407 -8.13 -4.92 -20.01
N GLY A 408 -9.25 -4.42 -19.53
CA GLY A 408 -9.64 -3.02 -19.72
C GLY A 408 -8.81 -2.05 -18.86
N ARG A 409 -8.27 -2.53 -17.74
CA ARG A 409 -7.51 -1.70 -16.79
C ARG A 409 -6.41 -2.51 -16.12
N ILE A 410 -5.29 -1.84 -15.83
CA ILE A 410 -4.24 -2.39 -14.98
C ILE A 410 -4.69 -2.41 -13.51
N ASN A 411 -4.20 -3.38 -12.73
CA ASN A 411 -4.47 -3.55 -11.29
C ASN A 411 -5.97 -3.60 -10.93
N GLN A 412 -6.80 -3.99 -11.88
CA GLN A 412 -8.20 -4.24 -11.62
C GLN A 412 -8.48 -5.72 -11.78
N LYS A 413 -9.17 -6.31 -10.80
CA LYS A 413 -9.67 -7.67 -10.90
C LYS A 413 -10.71 -7.74 -12.01
N GLU A 414 -10.52 -8.66 -12.90
CA GLU A 414 -11.46 -8.98 -13.97
C GLU A 414 -11.74 -10.49 -13.96
N ARG A 415 -12.93 -10.86 -14.36
CA ARG A 415 -13.34 -12.26 -14.45
C ARG A 415 -13.32 -12.74 -15.89
N LEU A 416 -12.50 -13.75 -16.14
CA LEU A 416 -12.45 -14.47 -17.40
C LEU A 416 -13.35 -15.71 -17.27
N THR A 417 -14.21 -15.93 -18.26
CA THR A 417 -15.05 -17.14 -18.30
C THR A 417 -14.97 -17.76 -19.69
N ALA A 418 -14.92 -19.08 -19.73
CA ALA A 418 -14.96 -19.85 -20.96
C ALA A 418 -15.69 -21.18 -20.77
N LEU A 419 -16.39 -21.66 -21.80
CA LEU A 419 -16.92 -23.02 -21.82
C LEU A 419 -15.86 -23.93 -22.45
N LEU A 420 -15.41 -24.92 -21.71
CA LEU A 420 -14.41 -25.89 -22.14
C LEU A 420 -15.09 -27.24 -22.43
N ASN A 421 -14.88 -27.78 -23.62
CA ASN A 421 -15.34 -29.12 -23.99
C ASN A 421 -14.18 -30.09 -23.79
N LEU A 422 -14.11 -30.70 -22.62
CA LEU A 422 -13.08 -31.67 -22.27
C LEU A 422 -13.36 -33.01 -22.95
N ARG A 423 -12.30 -33.64 -23.47
CA ARG A 423 -12.33 -35.06 -23.85
C ARG A 423 -12.00 -35.94 -22.66
N ALA A 424 -12.38 -37.23 -22.70
CA ALA A 424 -11.94 -38.19 -21.72
C ALA A 424 -10.41 -38.27 -21.67
N GLY A 425 -9.85 -38.39 -20.48
CA GLY A 425 -8.40 -38.37 -20.24
C GLY A 425 -7.86 -36.96 -19.99
N SER A 426 -6.57 -36.77 -20.27
CA SER A 426 -5.87 -35.53 -20.06
C SER A 426 -6.18 -34.49 -21.15
N ASN A 427 -6.45 -33.26 -20.70
CA ASN A 427 -6.64 -32.10 -21.56
C ASN A 427 -5.61 -31.03 -21.18
N GLN A 428 -5.08 -30.30 -22.17
CA GLN A 428 -4.15 -29.21 -21.95
C GLN A 428 -4.89 -27.88 -22.10
N LEU A 429 -4.86 -27.07 -21.04
CA LEU A 429 -5.38 -25.71 -21.03
C LEU A 429 -4.19 -24.75 -21.07
N THR A 430 -4.16 -23.83 -22.04
CA THR A 430 -3.05 -22.91 -22.20
C THR A 430 -3.57 -21.46 -22.21
N PHE A 431 -2.93 -20.61 -21.43
CA PHE A 431 -3.15 -19.17 -21.37
C PHE A 431 -1.95 -18.49 -22.04
N HIS A 432 -2.16 -17.84 -23.17
CA HIS A 432 -1.14 -17.06 -23.87
C HIS A 432 -1.25 -15.58 -23.51
N TYR A 433 -0.12 -14.93 -23.24
CA TYR A 433 -0.06 -13.54 -22.83
C TYR A 433 0.60 -12.67 -23.89
N THR A 434 0.07 -11.46 -24.12
CA THR A 434 0.63 -10.52 -25.08
C THR A 434 1.71 -9.61 -24.48
N GLN A 435 1.73 -9.48 -23.18
CA GLN A 435 2.66 -8.61 -22.44
C GLN A 435 3.33 -9.36 -21.29
N ALA A 436 4.56 -8.98 -20.98
CA ALA A 436 5.29 -9.41 -19.80
C ALA A 436 5.85 -8.21 -19.05
N LEU A 437 5.75 -8.22 -17.74
CA LEU A 437 6.41 -7.27 -16.86
C LEU A 437 7.70 -7.91 -16.35
N ILE A 438 8.83 -7.26 -16.61
CA ILE A 438 10.13 -7.61 -16.04
C ILE A 438 10.60 -6.40 -15.24
N THR A 439 10.97 -6.61 -14.00
CA THR A 439 11.52 -5.54 -13.17
C THR A 439 12.96 -5.87 -12.76
N PRO A 440 13.79 -4.88 -12.44
CA PRO A 440 15.14 -5.15 -11.95
C PRO A 440 15.19 -6.00 -10.67
N GLN A 441 14.09 -5.98 -9.88
CA GLN A 441 13.95 -6.71 -8.63
C GLN A 441 13.36 -8.11 -8.83
N ASP A 442 12.70 -8.35 -9.97
CA ASP A 442 12.10 -9.64 -10.29
C ASP A 442 12.31 -9.96 -11.77
N PRO A 443 13.28 -10.85 -12.11
CA PRO A 443 13.60 -11.19 -13.49
C PRO A 443 12.59 -12.12 -14.16
N ARG A 444 11.59 -12.60 -13.42
CA ARG A 444 10.52 -13.46 -13.97
C ARG A 444 9.68 -12.66 -14.98
N GLN A 445 9.23 -13.32 -16.02
CA GLN A 445 8.35 -12.71 -17.03
C GLN A 445 6.90 -12.72 -16.55
N LEU A 446 6.57 -11.84 -15.62
CA LEU A 446 5.27 -11.74 -14.98
C LEU A 446 4.22 -11.24 -15.97
N ALA A 447 3.12 -11.96 -16.15
CA ALA A 447 2.08 -11.57 -17.08
C ALA A 447 0.76 -11.22 -16.39
N VAL A 448 0.20 -12.16 -15.65
CA VAL A 448 -1.12 -12.05 -15.00
C VAL A 448 -1.04 -12.65 -13.61
N ILE A 449 -1.69 -12.00 -12.64
CA ILE A 449 -1.97 -12.57 -11.32
C ILE A 449 -3.33 -13.27 -11.39
N PHE A 450 -3.36 -14.55 -11.04
CA PHE A 450 -4.59 -15.29 -10.80
C PHE A 450 -4.94 -15.26 -9.33
N LEU A 451 -6.07 -14.66 -9.00
CA LEU A 451 -6.66 -14.61 -7.65
C LEU A 451 -7.57 -15.81 -7.38
N GLY A 452 -7.97 -16.51 -8.43
CA GLY A 452 -8.72 -17.75 -8.41
C GLY A 452 -8.82 -18.34 -9.80
N LEU A 453 -8.82 -19.68 -9.89
CA LEU A 453 -9.03 -20.43 -11.12
C LEU A 453 -9.78 -21.69 -10.78
N ARG A 454 -10.95 -21.89 -11.38
CA ARG A 454 -11.84 -23.03 -11.07
C ARG A 454 -12.50 -23.57 -12.33
N LEU A 455 -12.72 -24.87 -12.32
CA LEU A 455 -13.54 -25.55 -13.32
C LEU A 455 -14.82 -26.03 -12.63
N LEU A 456 -15.95 -25.57 -13.12
CA LEU A 456 -17.27 -25.91 -12.60
C LEU A 456 -18.03 -26.71 -13.65
N ALA A 457 -18.76 -27.76 -13.22
CA ALA A 457 -19.72 -28.42 -14.10
C ALA A 457 -20.76 -27.39 -14.57
N PRO A 458 -21.22 -27.42 -15.83
CA PRO A 458 -22.29 -26.55 -16.28
C PRO A 458 -23.52 -26.78 -15.39
N ILE A 459 -24.15 -25.66 -15.01
CA ILE A 459 -25.48 -25.75 -14.39
C ILE A 459 -26.43 -26.24 -15.50
N ALA A 460 -27.01 -27.42 -15.28
CA ALA A 460 -27.94 -28.05 -16.18
C ALA A 460 -29.17 -27.17 -16.46
#